data_b3009dd3915ab654dace3ef4777890ac
#
_entry.id   b3009dd3915ab654dace3ef4777890ac
#
_cell.length_a   1.000
_cell.length_b   1.000
_cell.length_c   1.000
_cell.angle_alpha   90.00
_cell.angle_beta   90.00
_cell.angle_gamma   90.00
#
_symmetry.space_group_name_H-M   'P 1'
#
loop_
_entity.id
_entity.type
_entity.pdbx_description
1 polymer ?
#
loop_
_entity_poly.entity_id
_entity_poly.type
_entity_poly.pdbx_seq_one_letter_code
_entity_poly.pdbx_strand_id
1 'polypeptide(L)'
;MTHRSDLIWLNIQDSNETLRETVNAHLHTIYPVADTKLDNIVGIVFLKDLFGRMDAPDFDLKAIVRPPQYFPQNQSVYNAMEHLKQGHTKYGLVTDEFGSIEGIVTLQDILKALIGDLPELGEEPDIVQREDGTYLVDGQCPFYDFLAHFDMECLYTNHYYNTLSGLILKILEHIPQTGEKLTWYNFEFEIVDM
;
A
#
# COMPACT_ATOMS: atom_id res chain seq x y z
N MET A 1 4.58 1.57 -2.70
CA MET A 1 5.64 2.28 -1.95
C MET A 1 4.99 3.21 -0.94
N THR A 2 5.44 3.19 0.32
CA THR A 2 5.03 4.17 1.33
C THR A 2 5.92 5.40 1.21
N HIS A 3 5.30 6.56 0.98
CA HIS A 3 6.02 7.82 0.79
C HIS A 3 6.57 8.34 2.12
N ARG A 4 7.61 9.18 2.08
CA ARG A 4 8.30 9.74 3.27
C ARG A 4 7.37 10.48 4.25
N SER A 5 6.28 11.11 3.74
CA SER A 5 5.27 11.80 4.56
C SER A 5 4.51 10.85 5.49
N ASP A 6 4.35 9.60 5.07
CA ASP A 6 3.54 8.59 5.75
C ASP A 6 4.41 7.52 6.42
N LEU A 7 5.74 7.68 6.27
CA LEU A 7 6.71 6.73 6.78
C LEU A 7 6.90 6.90 8.27
N ILE A 8 6.50 5.91 9.05
CA ILE A 8 6.79 5.84 10.48
C ILE A 8 8.21 5.32 10.68
N TRP A 9 9.02 6.05 11.40
CA TRP A 9 10.41 5.72 11.70
C TRP A 9 10.72 5.92 13.18
N LEU A 10 11.78 5.30 13.67
CA LEU A 10 12.23 5.37 15.05
C LEU A 10 13.49 6.23 15.14
N ASN A 11 13.51 7.16 16.09
CA ASN A 11 14.71 7.93 16.38
C ASN A 11 15.60 7.15 17.35
N ILE A 12 16.86 6.94 16.97
CA ILE A 12 17.81 6.17 17.78
C ILE A 12 18.16 6.84 19.11
N GLN A 13 17.83 8.12 19.26
CA GLN A 13 18.06 8.91 20.46
C GLN A 13 16.85 8.88 21.43
N ASP A 14 15.72 8.33 21.00
CA ASP A 14 14.50 8.31 21.81
C ASP A 14 14.61 7.34 22.99
N SER A 15 13.87 7.62 24.05
CA SER A 15 13.74 6.71 25.18
C SER A 15 13.00 5.43 24.79
N ASN A 16 13.25 4.33 25.51
CA ASN A 16 12.55 3.06 25.31
C ASN A 16 11.02 3.20 25.44
N GLU A 17 10.56 4.14 26.27
CA GLU A 17 9.14 4.44 26.46
C GLU A 17 8.54 5.09 25.21
N THR A 18 9.20 6.12 24.66
CA THR A 18 8.79 6.79 23.41
C THR A 18 8.79 5.83 22.21
N LEU A 19 9.83 4.98 22.10
CA LEU A 19 9.90 3.96 21.06
C LEU A 19 8.71 3.00 21.16
N ARG A 20 8.36 2.55 22.36
CA ARG A 20 7.20 1.68 22.61
C ARG A 20 5.89 2.33 22.23
N GLU A 21 5.67 3.59 22.63
CA GLU A 21 4.47 4.33 22.27
C GLU A 21 4.32 4.44 20.75
N THR A 22 5.40 4.79 20.05
CA THR A 22 5.41 4.90 18.58
C THR A 22 5.06 3.57 17.92
N VAL A 23 5.68 2.47 18.37
CA VAL A 23 5.43 1.12 17.81
C VAL A 23 4.01 0.65 18.10
N ASN A 24 3.47 0.93 19.30
CA ASN A 24 2.10 0.53 19.66
C ASN A 24 1.04 1.36 18.92
N ALA A 25 1.32 2.64 18.67
CA ALA A 25 0.41 3.51 17.92
C ALA A 25 0.37 3.16 16.42
N HIS A 26 1.48 2.66 15.89
CA HIS A 26 1.65 2.41 14.44
C HIS A 26 2.33 1.07 14.21
N LEU A 27 1.53 -0.02 14.15
CA LEU A 27 2.05 -1.37 13.95
C LEU A 27 2.46 -1.61 12.50
N HIS A 28 3.76 -1.66 12.26
CA HIS A 28 4.36 -2.01 10.97
C HIS A 28 5.33 -3.18 11.13
N THR A 29 5.54 -3.93 10.06
CA THR A 29 6.50 -5.06 10.08
C THR A 29 7.94 -4.59 10.21
N ILE A 30 8.23 -3.37 9.72
CA ILE A 30 9.59 -2.81 9.58
C ILE A 30 9.52 -1.32 9.93
N TYR A 31 10.54 -0.85 10.64
CA TYR A 31 10.74 0.57 10.94
C TYR A 31 12.14 1.00 10.49
N PRO A 32 12.27 2.03 9.66
CA PRO A 32 13.54 2.74 9.53
C PRO A 32 13.97 3.33 10.87
N VAL A 33 15.27 3.29 11.14
CA VAL A 33 15.88 3.91 12.32
C VAL A 33 16.80 5.01 11.83
N ALA A 34 16.60 6.21 12.34
CA ALA A 34 17.36 7.39 11.96
C ALA A 34 17.88 8.16 13.18
N ASP A 35 18.89 8.97 12.96
CA ASP A 35 19.41 9.87 14.01
C ASP A 35 18.88 11.28 13.78
N THR A 36 17.95 11.69 14.65
CA THR A 36 17.36 13.04 14.72
C THR A 36 16.49 13.42 13.51
N LYS A 37 16.84 13.00 12.29
CA LYS A 37 16.13 13.27 11.02
C LYS A 37 16.06 12.03 10.18
N LEU A 38 14.95 11.87 9.44
CA LEU A 38 14.72 10.73 8.58
C LEU A 38 15.84 10.51 7.54
N ASP A 39 16.44 11.58 7.02
CA ASP A 39 17.53 11.47 6.03
C ASP A 39 18.84 10.94 6.64
N ASN A 40 18.97 10.93 7.97
CA ASN A 40 20.11 10.35 8.68
C ASN A 40 19.83 8.89 9.08
N ILE A 41 19.57 8.03 8.11
CA ILE A 41 19.26 6.62 8.37
C ILE A 41 20.48 5.91 8.98
N VAL A 42 20.28 5.30 10.13
CA VAL A 42 21.24 4.42 10.81
C VAL A 42 21.02 2.96 10.39
N GLY A 43 19.78 2.61 10.10
CA GLY A 43 19.43 1.27 9.68
C GLY A 43 17.93 1.02 9.71
N ILE A 44 17.57 -0.25 9.88
CA ILE A 44 16.19 -0.68 10.03
C ILE A 44 16.07 -1.66 11.18
N VAL A 45 14.86 -1.79 11.70
CA VAL A 45 14.51 -2.81 12.70
C VAL A 45 13.18 -3.47 12.33
N PHE A 46 13.04 -4.74 12.63
CA PHE A 46 11.79 -5.49 12.42
C PHE A 46 10.98 -5.52 13.72
N LEU A 47 9.66 -5.41 13.58
CA LEU A 47 8.74 -5.54 14.72
C LEU A 47 9.02 -6.80 15.55
N LYS A 48 9.28 -7.94 14.90
CA LYS A 48 9.59 -9.22 15.58
C LYS A 48 10.83 -9.14 16.48
N ASP A 49 11.81 -8.29 16.14
CA ASP A 49 13.03 -8.13 16.91
C ASP A 49 12.84 -7.15 18.09
N LEU A 50 11.81 -6.28 18.00
CA LEU A 50 11.36 -5.39 19.07
C LEU A 50 10.46 -6.12 20.08
N PHE A 51 9.59 -6.99 19.58
CA PHE A 51 8.55 -7.64 20.37
C PHE A 51 9.15 -8.46 21.51
N GLY A 52 8.70 -8.19 22.73
CA GLY A 52 9.19 -8.86 23.95
C GLY A 52 10.57 -8.42 24.44
N ARG A 53 11.31 -7.61 23.66
CA ARG A 53 12.62 -7.07 24.08
C ARG A 53 12.52 -5.64 24.60
N MET A 54 11.60 -4.84 24.09
CA MET A 54 11.42 -3.44 24.48
C MET A 54 11.05 -3.28 25.98
N ASP A 55 10.55 -4.35 26.61
CA ASP A 55 10.21 -4.38 28.03
C ASP A 55 11.41 -4.70 28.94
N ALA A 56 12.53 -5.12 28.37
CA ALA A 56 13.72 -5.42 29.13
C ALA A 56 14.41 -4.11 29.58
N PRO A 57 14.87 -4.03 30.84
CA PRO A 57 15.51 -2.83 31.37
C PRO A 57 16.84 -2.49 30.68
N ASP A 58 17.47 -3.46 30.05
CA ASP A 58 18.73 -3.37 29.30
C ASP A 58 18.52 -3.30 27.77
N PHE A 59 17.29 -3.02 27.31
CA PHE A 59 17.03 -2.91 25.88
C PHE A 59 17.81 -1.76 25.25
N ASP A 60 18.59 -2.12 24.23
CA ASP A 60 19.33 -1.17 23.39
C ASP A 60 18.90 -1.37 21.91
N LEU A 61 18.23 -0.35 21.35
CA LEU A 61 17.81 -0.34 19.95
C LEU A 61 19.00 -0.53 19.02
N LYS A 62 20.18 0.04 19.33
CA LYS A 62 21.40 -0.05 18.52
C LYS A 62 21.88 -1.48 18.29
N ALA A 63 21.65 -2.34 19.28
CA ALA A 63 22.09 -3.74 19.23
C ALA A 63 21.29 -4.59 18.21
N ILE A 64 20.11 -4.13 17.78
CA ILE A 64 19.23 -4.88 16.87
C ILE A 64 19.03 -4.22 15.52
N VAL A 65 19.57 -3.01 15.33
CA VAL A 65 19.53 -2.30 14.03
C VAL A 65 20.33 -3.07 13.00
N ARG A 66 19.76 -3.22 11.80
CA ARG A 66 20.38 -3.89 10.66
C ARG A 66 20.69 -2.89 9.55
N PRO A 67 21.71 -3.13 8.73
CA PRO A 67 22.02 -2.28 7.58
C PRO A 67 20.81 -2.15 6.65
N PRO A 68 20.47 -0.95 6.17
CA PRO A 68 19.40 -0.75 5.23
C PRO A 68 19.85 -1.11 3.81
N GLN A 69 18.90 -1.45 2.95
CA GLN A 69 19.12 -1.56 1.50
C GLN A 69 18.52 -0.32 0.84
N TYR A 70 19.25 0.30 -0.08
CA TYR A 70 18.82 1.50 -0.79
C TYR A 70 18.53 1.21 -2.25
N PHE A 71 17.49 1.86 -2.76
CA PHE A 71 17.11 1.85 -4.18
C PHE A 71 17.00 3.29 -4.68
N PRO A 72 17.67 3.63 -5.79
CA PRO A 72 17.43 4.90 -6.47
C PRO A 72 15.97 5.01 -6.92
N GLN A 73 15.34 6.18 -6.79
CA GLN A 73 13.95 6.39 -7.19
C GLN A 73 13.66 6.11 -8.67
N ASN A 74 14.68 6.25 -9.53
CA ASN A 74 14.58 5.98 -10.97
C ASN A 74 14.85 4.51 -11.33
N GLN A 75 15.04 3.63 -10.34
CA GLN A 75 15.26 2.20 -10.58
C GLN A 75 13.98 1.54 -11.09
N SER A 76 14.11 0.70 -12.14
CA SER A 76 12.97 -0.08 -12.61
C SER A 76 12.50 -1.08 -11.56
N VAL A 77 11.19 -1.35 -11.53
CA VAL A 77 10.54 -2.32 -10.63
C VAL A 77 11.17 -3.71 -10.75
N TYR A 78 11.51 -4.12 -11.98
CA TYR A 78 12.16 -5.41 -12.24
C TYR A 78 13.55 -5.49 -11.56
N ASN A 79 14.37 -4.46 -11.71
CA ASN A 79 15.71 -4.41 -11.09
C ASN A 79 15.60 -4.35 -9.55
N ALA A 80 14.60 -3.62 -9.02
CA ALA A 80 14.34 -3.59 -7.58
C ALA A 80 13.99 -4.99 -7.05
N MET A 81 13.15 -5.72 -7.77
CA MET A 81 12.79 -7.10 -7.41
C MET A 81 14.00 -8.04 -7.43
N GLU A 82 14.87 -7.94 -8.45
CA GLU A 82 16.11 -8.74 -8.49
C GLU A 82 17.04 -8.43 -7.32
N HIS A 83 17.21 -7.15 -6.97
CA HIS A 83 18.03 -6.76 -5.83
C HIS A 83 17.47 -7.27 -4.51
N LEU A 84 16.13 -7.20 -4.29
CA LEU A 84 15.49 -7.79 -3.10
C LEU A 84 15.76 -9.29 -3.02
N LYS A 85 15.66 -9.99 -4.15
CA LYS A 85 15.90 -11.44 -4.24
C LYS A 85 17.36 -11.78 -3.91
N GLN A 86 18.32 -11.07 -4.49
CA GLN A 86 19.75 -11.28 -4.27
C GLN A 86 20.16 -10.92 -2.84
N GLY A 87 19.62 -9.83 -2.29
CA GLY A 87 19.87 -9.37 -0.93
C GLY A 87 19.14 -10.17 0.16
N HIS A 88 18.29 -11.14 -0.21
CA HIS A 88 17.44 -11.90 0.71
C HIS A 88 16.63 -11.00 1.64
N THR A 89 16.28 -9.81 1.16
CA THR A 89 15.46 -8.83 1.87
C THR A 89 14.09 -8.67 1.20
N LYS A 90 13.12 -8.15 1.93
CA LYS A 90 11.76 -7.95 1.43
C LYS A 90 11.39 -6.46 1.33
N TYR A 91 12.36 -5.57 1.47
CA TYR A 91 12.16 -4.11 1.53
C TYR A 91 13.42 -3.39 1.07
N GLY A 92 13.26 -2.12 0.68
CA GLY A 92 14.34 -1.19 0.42
C GLY A 92 13.90 0.26 0.67
N LEU A 93 14.82 1.08 1.13
CA LEU A 93 14.62 2.52 1.23
C LEU A 93 14.86 3.16 -0.13
N VAL A 94 13.94 3.97 -0.58
CA VAL A 94 14.06 4.68 -1.86
C VAL A 94 14.69 6.04 -1.61
N THR A 95 15.70 6.37 -2.43
CA THR A 95 16.43 7.64 -2.32
C THR A 95 16.38 8.43 -3.62
N ASP A 96 16.40 9.76 -3.49
CA ASP A 96 16.62 10.67 -4.60
C ASP A 96 18.10 10.74 -5.01
N GLU A 97 18.43 11.61 -5.97
CA GLU A 97 19.80 11.81 -6.48
C GLU A 97 20.74 12.46 -5.45
N PHE A 98 20.20 13.05 -4.40
CA PHE A 98 20.94 13.70 -3.32
C PHE A 98 21.10 12.82 -2.09
N GLY A 99 20.52 11.60 -2.13
CA GLY A 99 20.53 10.66 -1.01
C GLY A 99 19.45 10.90 0.04
N SER A 100 18.49 11.80 -0.21
CA SER A 100 17.34 12.00 0.70
C SER A 100 16.39 10.83 0.58
N ILE A 101 15.77 10.45 1.70
CA ILE A 101 14.80 9.36 1.73
C ILE A 101 13.47 9.83 1.16
N GLU A 102 13.03 9.17 0.10
CA GLU A 102 11.71 9.38 -0.54
C GLU A 102 10.63 8.43 0.00
N GLY A 103 11.02 7.29 0.55
CA GLY A 103 10.10 6.33 1.13
C GLY A 103 10.68 4.94 1.32
N ILE A 104 9.80 3.98 1.57
CA ILE A 104 10.13 2.56 1.64
C ILE A 104 9.31 1.79 0.60
N VAL A 105 9.94 0.84 -0.07
CA VAL A 105 9.30 -0.12 -0.97
C VAL A 105 9.48 -1.53 -0.42
N THR A 106 8.41 -2.30 -0.47
CA THR A 106 8.41 -3.72 -0.07
C THR A 106 8.25 -4.62 -1.29
N LEU A 107 8.57 -5.91 -1.12
CA LEU A 107 8.29 -6.91 -2.16
C LEU A 107 6.81 -6.96 -2.53
N GLN A 108 5.91 -6.73 -1.55
CA GLN A 108 4.47 -6.68 -1.79
C GLN A 108 4.08 -5.50 -2.66
N ASP A 109 4.64 -4.30 -2.42
CA ASP A 109 4.43 -3.14 -3.30
C ASP A 109 4.85 -3.43 -4.74
N ILE A 110 6.00 -4.10 -4.89
CA ILE A 110 6.53 -4.47 -6.21
C ILE A 110 5.60 -5.47 -6.90
N LEU A 111 5.12 -6.47 -6.19
CA LEU A 111 4.18 -7.45 -6.72
C LEU A 111 2.85 -6.80 -7.10
N LYS A 112 2.29 -5.94 -6.25
CA LYS A 112 1.09 -5.14 -6.57
C LYS A 112 1.28 -4.33 -7.86
N ALA A 113 2.43 -3.70 -8.05
CA ALA A 113 2.73 -2.91 -9.25
C ALA A 113 2.88 -3.73 -10.53
N LEU A 114 3.25 -5.02 -10.44
CA LEU A 114 3.46 -5.91 -11.59
C LEU A 114 2.21 -6.70 -11.98
N ILE A 115 1.40 -7.09 -11.01
CA ILE A 115 0.29 -8.05 -11.20
C ILE A 115 -1.08 -7.34 -11.05
N GLY A 116 -1.09 -6.11 -10.56
CA GLY A 116 -2.28 -5.41 -10.08
C GLY A 116 -2.54 -5.68 -8.60
N ASP A 117 -3.64 -5.16 -8.08
CA ASP A 117 -4.00 -5.40 -6.69
C ASP A 117 -4.27 -6.89 -6.45
N LEU A 118 -3.40 -7.50 -5.67
CA LEU A 118 -3.67 -8.83 -5.13
C LEU A 118 -4.68 -8.67 -3.99
N PRO A 119 -5.78 -9.43 -3.96
CA PRO A 119 -6.68 -9.43 -2.82
C PRO A 119 -5.87 -9.71 -1.55
N GLU A 120 -5.90 -8.82 -0.57
CA GLU A 120 -5.29 -9.10 0.72
C GLU A 120 -6.08 -10.24 1.39
N LEU A 121 -5.39 -11.12 2.09
CA LEU A 121 -6.04 -12.19 2.86
C LEU A 121 -6.94 -11.54 3.93
N GLY A 122 -8.25 -11.47 3.65
CA GLY A 122 -9.25 -10.85 4.52
C GLY A 122 -9.96 -9.63 3.93
N GLU A 123 -9.58 -9.14 2.74
CA GLU A 123 -10.39 -8.17 2.00
C GLU A 123 -11.58 -8.89 1.37
N GLU A 124 -12.77 -8.32 1.54
CA GLU A 124 -13.93 -8.76 0.80
C GLU A 124 -13.70 -8.49 -0.70
N PRO A 125 -14.06 -9.42 -1.60
CA PRO A 125 -13.86 -9.19 -3.02
C PRO A 125 -14.68 -7.98 -3.49
N ASP A 126 -14.09 -7.14 -4.34
CA ASP A 126 -14.73 -5.94 -4.90
C ASP A 126 -16.03 -6.24 -5.64
N ILE A 127 -16.20 -7.49 -6.13
CA ILE A 127 -17.37 -7.96 -6.86
C ILE A 127 -17.89 -9.23 -6.20
N VAL A 128 -19.08 -9.15 -5.62
CA VAL A 128 -19.75 -10.27 -4.92
C VAL A 128 -21.07 -10.60 -5.62
N GLN A 129 -21.21 -11.82 -6.09
CA GLN A 129 -22.50 -12.30 -6.62
C GLN A 129 -23.47 -12.62 -5.48
N ARG A 130 -24.69 -12.10 -5.58
CA ARG A 130 -25.78 -12.39 -4.63
C ARG A 130 -26.57 -13.64 -5.06
N GLU A 131 -27.35 -14.18 -4.13
CA GLU A 131 -28.19 -15.36 -4.37
C GLU A 131 -29.28 -15.13 -5.43
N ASP A 132 -29.70 -13.89 -5.61
CA ASP A 132 -30.70 -13.47 -6.61
C ASP A 132 -30.11 -13.28 -8.03
N GLY A 133 -28.82 -13.51 -8.20
CA GLY A 133 -28.09 -13.35 -9.46
C GLY A 133 -27.60 -11.94 -9.76
N THR A 134 -27.88 -10.97 -8.87
CA THR A 134 -27.29 -9.63 -8.96
C THR A 134 -25.87 -9.61 -8.38
N TYR A 135 -25.13 -8.51 -8.62
CA TYR A 135 -23.79 -8.32 -8.10
C TYR A 135 -23.74 -7.08 -7.21
N LEU A 136 -23.07 -7.22 -6.05
CA LEU A 136 -22.65 -6.08 -5.25
C LEU A 136 -21.21 -5.76 -5.68
N VAL A 137 -20.98 -4.51 -6.06
CA VAL A 137 -19.68 -4.08 -6.55
C VAL A 137 -19.22 -2.87 -5.75
N ASP A 138 -17.97 -2.91 -5.24
CA ASP A 138 -17.36 -1.76 -4.60
C ASP A 138 -17.18 -0.63 -5.62
N GLY A 139 -17.55 0.58 -5.27
CA GLY A 139 -17.36 1.74 -6.13
C GLY A 139 -15.88 2.06 -6.43
N GLN A 140 -14.96 1.62 -5.58
CA GLN A 140 -13.50 1.73 -5.79
C GLN A 140 -12.94 0.63 -6.68
N CYS A 141 -13.74 -0.39 -7.03
CA CYS A 141 -13.33 -1.44 -7.97
C CYS A 141 -12.71 -0.84 -9.22
N PRO A 142 -11.47 -1.24 -9.60
CA PRO A 142 -10.86 -0.77 -10.83
C PRO A 142 -11.76 -1.07 -12.03
N PHE A 143 -11.97 -0.06 -12.88
CA PHE A 143 -12.90 -0.19 -14.02
C PHE A 143 -12.48 -1.30 -14.99
N TYR A 144 -11.17 -1.54 -15.15
CA TYR A 144 -10.67 -2.65 -15.93
C TYR A 144 -11.07 -4.01 -15.33
N ASP A 145 -10.94 -4.17 -14.01
CA ASP A 145 -11.27 -5.43 -13.31
C ASP A 145 -12.76 -5.71 -13.34
N PHE A 146 -13.59 -4.65 -13.23
CA PHE A 146 -15.04 -4.75 -13.46
C PHE A 146 -15.34 -5.29 -14.88
N LEU A 147 -14.72 -4.74 -15.91
CA LEU A 147 -14.93 -5.20 -17.29
C LEU A 147 -14.41 -6.62 -17.50
N ALA A 148 -13.26 -6.96 -16.94
CA ALA A 148 -12.66 -8.28 -17.04
C ALA A 148 -13.53 -9.35 -16.36
N HIS A 149 -14.18 -9.02 -15.23
CA HIS A 149 -15.08 -9.94 -14.54
C HIS A 149 -16.29 -10.36 -15.40
N PHE A 150 -16.73 -9.49 -16.33
CA PHE A 150 -17.86 -9.74 -17.23
C PHE A 150 -17.44 -10.02 -18.68
N ASP A 151 -16.17 -10.33 -18.96
CA ASP A 151 -15.62 -10.61 -20.30
C ASP A 151 -15.85 -9.45 -21.30
N MET A 152 -15.76 -8.20 -20.83
CA MET A 152 -16.04 -6.98 -21.60
C MET A 152 -14.83 -6.03 -21.73
N GLU A 153 -13.60 -6.51 -21.60
CA GLU A 153 -12.37 -5.71 -21.67
C GLU A 153 -12.25 -4.93 -22.99
N CYS A 154 -12.92 -5.40 -24.03
CA CYS A 154 -12.98 -4.69 -25.32
C CYS A 154 -13.60 -3.29 -25.21
N LEU A 155 -14.36 -3.00 -24.14
CA LEU A 155 -14.92 -1.68 -23.85
C LEU A 155 -13.92 -0.78 -23.12
N TYR A 156 -12.79 -1.33 -22.66
CA TYR A 156 -11.75 -0.53 -22.02
C TYR A 156 -11.02 0.31 -23.07
N THR A 157 -11.34 1.60 -23.11
CA THR A 157 -10.69 2.59 -23.97
C THR A 157 -10.02 3.65 -23.09
N ASN A 158 -9.28 4.58 -23.67
CA ASN A 158 -8.65 5.67 -22.92
C ASN A 158 -9.70 6.55 -22.23
N HIS A 159 -10.00 6.27 -20.97
CA HIS A 159 -10.96 6.99 -20.14
C HIS A 159 -10.25 7.91 -19.14
N TYR A 160 -10.95 8.96 -18.70
CA TYR A 160 -10.49 9.88 -17.63
C TYR A 160 -10.82 9.37 -16.22
N TYR A 161 -11.30 8.14 -16.07
CA TYR A 161 -11.66 7.50 -14.80
C TYR A 161 -11.04 6.11 -14.72
N ASN A 162 -10.66 5.70 -13.50
CA ASN A 162 -9.98 4.43 -13.23
C ASN A 162 -10.84 3.46 -12.41
N THR A 163 -11.95 3.93 -11.82
CA THR A 163 -12.82 3.14 -10.94
C THR A 163 -14.25 3.13 -11.45
N LEU A 164 -15.07 2.20 -10.94
CA LEU A 164 -16.50 2.13 -11.25
C LEU A 164 -17.25 3.39 -10.81
N SER A 165 -16.93 3.94 -9.63
CA SER A 165 -17.47 5.24 -9.18
C SER A 165 -17.15 6.36 -10.16
N GLY A 166 -15.94 6.37 -10.74
CA GLY A 166 -15.54 7.35 -11.74
C GLY A 166 -16.39 7.26 -13.01
N LEU A 167 -16.73 6.05 -13.47
CA LEU A 167 -17.68 5.84 -14.57
C LEU A 167 -19.06 6.39 -14.22
N ILE A 168 -19.60 6.05 -13.04
CA ILE A 168 -20.92 6.46 -12.58
C ILE A 168 -21.02 7.99 -12.50
N LEU A 169 -20.04 8.65 -11.86
CA LEU A 169 -19.96 10.11 -11.80
C LEU A 169 -19.90 10.76 -13.18
N LYS A 170 -19.18 10.13 -14.12
CA LYS A 170 -19.10 10.64 -15.50
C LYS A 170 -20.43 10.57 -16.24
N ILE A 171 -21.23 9.53 -15.99
CA ILE A 171 -22.54 9.34 -16.64
C ILE A 171 -23.59 10.25 -16.00
N LEU A 172 -23.63 10.34 -14.69
CA LEU A 172 -24.63 11.12 -13.97
C LEU A 172 -24.34 12.63 -13.96
N GLU A 173 -23.08 13.03 -14.08
CA GLU A 173 -22.60 14.41 -13.99
C GLU A 173 -22.91 15.10 -12.65
N HIS A 174 -23.29 14.32 -11.63
CA HIS A 174 -23.51 14.77 -10.25
C HIS A 174 -23.16 13.64 -9.28
N ILE A 175 -23.08 13.97 -7.97
CA ILE A 175 -22.87 12.98 -6.91
C ILE A 175 -24.16 12.18 -6.74
N PRO A 176 -24.14 10.85 -6.95
CA PRO A 176 -25.35 10.03 -6.90
C PRO A 176 -25.94 9.97 -5.48
N GLN A 177 -27.20 9.59 -5.39
CA GLN A 177 -27.88 9.35 -4.11
C GLN A 177 -28.21 7.86 -3.95
N THR A 178 -28.25 7.38 -2.71
CA THR A 178 -28.68 6.02 -2.41
C THR A 178 -30.05 5.73 -3.02
N GLY A 179 -30.18 4.61 -3.73
CA GLY A 179 -31.35 4.21 -4.48
C GLY A 179 -31.44 4.77 -5.90
N GLU A 180 -30.52 5.64 -6.31
CA GLU A 180 -30.46 6.13 -7.68
C GLU A 180 -30.06 5.03 -8.65
N LYS A 181 -30.70 5.01 -9.83
CA LYS A 181 -30.46 4.01 -10.87
C LYS A 181 -29.96 4.63 -12.14
N LEU A 182 -29.03 3.92 -12.79
CA LEU A 182 -28.54 4.28 -14.10
C LEU A 182 -28.29 3.03 -14.95
N THR A 183 -28.31 3.22 -16.25
CA THR A 183 -28.02 2.14 -17.23
C THR A 183 -26.79 2.50 -18.03
N TRP A 184 -25.86 1.55 -18.17
CA TRP A 184 -24.71 1.67 -19.03
C TRP A 184 -24.50 0.37 -19.79
N TYR A 185 -24.54 0.42 -21.10
CA TYR A 185 -24.61 -0.78 -21.97
C TYR A 185 -25.70 -1.74 -21.51
N ASN A 186 -25.33 -2.97 -21.13
CA ASN A 186 -26.22 -4.02 -20.67
C ASN A 186 -26.32 -4.09 -19.14
N PHE A 187 -25.69 -3.16 -18.41
CA PHE A 187 -25.74 -3.09 -16.97
C PHE A 187 -26.78 -2.09 -16.48
N GLU A 188 -27.54 -2.48 -15.47
CA GLU A 188 -28.36 -1.60 -14.65
C GLU A 188 -27.66 -1.48 -13.29
N PHE A 189 -27.23 -0.28 -12.92
CA PHE A 189 -26.64 0.01 -11.62
C PHE A 189 -27.66 0.64 -10.70
N GLU A 190 -27.61 0.25 -9.44
CA GLU A 190 -28.34 0.87 -8.35
C GLU A 190 -27.34 1.25 -7.25
N ILE A 191 -27.37 2.49 -6.81
CA ILE A 191 -26.51 2.99 -5.74
C ILE A 191 -27.06 2.51 -4.40
N VAL A 192 -26.33 1.64 -3.72
CA VAL A 192 -26.76 1.03 -2.45
C VAL A 192 -26.25 1.82 -1.26
N ASP A 193 -24.98 2.26 -1.33
CA ASP A 193 -24.30 3.02 -0.27
C ASP A 193 -23.28 4.00 -0.88
N MET A 194 -22.86 5.01 -0.09
CA MET A 194 -21.90 6.04 -0.50
C MET A 194 -20.89 6.36 0.60
#